data_557475bab7405e1051bedd76634512fa
#
_entry.id   557475bab7405e1051bedd76634512fa
#
_cell.length_a   1.000
_cell.length_b   1.000
_cell.length_c   1.000
_cell.angle_alpha   90.00
_cell.angle_beta   90.00
_cell.angle_gamma   90.00
#
_symmetry.space_group_name_H-M   'P 1'
#
loop_
_entity.id
_entity.type
_entity.pdbx_description
1 polymer ?
#
loop_
_entity_poly.entity_id
_entity_poly.type
_entity_poly.pdbx_seq_one_letter_code
_entity_poly.pdbx_strand_id
1 'polypeptide(L)'
;MSLIKGIYAASMSVFNDDLTLNIDKTIKHSEMVIDNGCHGVAIFGSTGQAQLISISEKINLFNHLSRSKYKEKYIIGTGLNSLSETINLMSVARSLNFKKFKDLATLIKFIVSQRI
;
A
#
# COMPACT_ATOMS: atom_id res chain seq x y z
N MET A 1 0.71 7.90 -17.86
CA MET A 1 0.37 6.91 -16.82
C MET A 1 0.45 5.52 -17.40
N SER A 2 1.25 4.66 -16.83
CA SER A 2 1.37 3.29 -17.32
C SER A 2 0.12 2.48 -16.94
N LEU A 3 -0.32 1.63 -17.85
CA LEU A 3 -1.42 0.72 -17.58
C LEU A 3 -0.94 -0.40 -16.65
N ILE A 4 -1.74 -0.70 -15.65
CA ILE A 4 -1.51 -1.84 -14.77
C ILE A 4 -2.18 -3.05 -15.44
N LYS A 5 -1.39 -4.04 -15.83
CA LYS A 5 -1.87 -5.25 -16.49
C LYS A 5 -1.64 -6.46 -15.60
N GLY A 6 -2.57 -7.40 -15.67
CA GLY A 6 -2.46 -8.67 -14.98
C GLY A 6 -3.42 -8.80 -13.80
N ILE A 7 -3.23 -9.85 -13.02
CA ILE A 7 -4.06 -10.17 -11.87
C ILE A 7 -3.37 -9.64 -10.61
N TYR A 8 -4.05 -8.75 -9.90
CA TYR A 8 -3.57 -8.16 -8.66
C TYR A 8 -4.52 -8.51 -7.52
N ALA A 9 -3.97 -9.04 -6.44
CA ALA A 9 -4.76 -9.42 -5.27
C ALA A 9 -4.77 -8.29 -4.24
N ALA A 10 -5.90 -8.10 -3.59
CA ALA A 10 -5.97 -7.25 -2.40
C ALA A 10 -5.37 -8.03 -1.23
N SER A 11 -4.26 -7.55 -0.68
CA SER A 11 -3.58 -8.25 0.40
C SER A 11 -4.28 -8.06 1.72
N MET A 12 -4.29 -9.10 2.52
CA MET A 12 -4.74 -9.05 3.91
C MET A 12 -3.62 -8.55 4.79
N SER A 13 -3.98 -7.83 5.86
CA SER A 13 -3.05 -7.46 6.92
C SER A 13 -3.11 -8.51 8.03
N VAL A 14 -1.96 -8.83 8.59
CA VAL A 14 -1.86 -9.78 9.71
C VAL A 14 -1.57 -9.00 10.98
N PHE A 15 -2.37 -9.26 12.02
CA PHE A 15 -2.27 -8.56 13.28
C PHE A 15 -1.69 -9.47 14.36
N ASN A 16 -0.97 -8.87 15.29
CA ASN A 16 -0.55 -9.53 16.52
C ASN A 16 -1.75 -9.66 17.48
N ASP A 17 -1.58 -10.44 18.55
CA ASP A 17 -2.63 -10.61 19.54
C ASP A 17 -3.02 -9.28 20.23
N ASP A 18 -2.11 -8.33 20.30
CA ASP A 18 -2.36 -7.00 20.87
C ASP A 18 -2.95 -6.02 19.85
N LEU A 19 -3.35 -6.51 18.66
CA LEU A 19 -3.97 -5.77 17.58
C LEU A 19 -3.02 -4.83 16.83
N THR A 20 -1.72 -4.87 17.08
CA THR A 20 -0.75 -4.16 16.27
C THR A 20 -0.48 -4.94 14.98
N LEU A 21 -0.02 -4.22 13.95
CA LEU A 21 0.29 -4.83 12.66
C LEU A 21 1.53 -5.73 12.78
N ASN A 22 1.41 -6.98 12.34
CA ASN A 22 2.56 -7.86 12.21
C ASN A 22 3.17 -7.67 10.83
N ILE A 23 4.26 -6.91 10.76
CA ILE A 23 4.88 -6.53 9.49
C ILE A 23 5.43 -7.73 8.76
N ASP A 24 6.19 -8.58 9.45
CA ASP A 24 6.82 -9.74 8.81
C ASP A 24 5.79 -10.70 8.22
N LYS A 25 4.75 -11.01 8.96
CA LYS A 25 3.70 -11.92 8.48
C LYS A 25 2.85 -11.30 7.38
N THR A 26 2.62 -10.00 7.43
CA THR A 26 1.90 -9.28 6.38
C THR A 26 2.69 -9.33 5.07
N ILE A 27 4.00 -9.11 5.13
CA ILE A 27 4.87 -9.20 3.96
C ILE A 27 4.93 -10.64 3.43
N LYS A 28 5.10 -11.62 4.30
CA LYS A 28 5.11 -13.03 3.90
C LYS A 28 3.84 -13.44 3.19
N HIS A 29 2.69 -12.97 3.69
CA HIS A 29 1.41 -13.25 3.06
C HIS A 29 1.36 -12.67 1.63
N SER A 30 1.77 -11.41 1.47
CA SER A 30 1.77 -10.76 0.16
C SER A 30 2.74 -11.44 -0.81
N GLU A 31 3.91 -11.82 -0.34
CA GLU A 31 4.89 -12.52 -1.19
C GLU A 31 4.39 -13.90 -1.60
N MET A 32 3.71 -14.60 -0.70
CA MET A 32 3.10 -15.89 -1.01
C MET A 32 2.06 -15.76 -2.14
N VAL A 33 1.24 -14.71 -2.08
CA VAL A 33 0.24 -14.44 -3.12
C VAL A 33 0.90 -14.20 -4.47
N ILE A 34 1.99 -13.45 -4.50
CA ILE A 34 2.76 -13.20 -5.73
C ILE A 34 3.40 -14.51 -6.23
N ASP A 35 4.00 -15.29 -5.34
CA ASP A 35 4.64 -16.55 -5.68
C ASP A 35 3.63 -17.55 -6.25
N ASN A 36 2.37 -17.46 -5.84
CA ASN A 36 1.31 -18.35 -6.32
C ASN A 36 0.64 -17.88 -7.62
N GLY A 37 1.20 -16.90 -8.30
CA GLY A 37 0.82 -16.55 -9.66
C GLY A 37 0.16 -15.18 -9.86
N CYS A 38 -0.04 -14.39 -8.81
CA CYS A 38 -0.52 -13.02 -8.99
C CYS A 38 0.60 -12.14 -9.55
N HIS A 39 0.23 -11.21 -10.41
CA HIS A 39 1.18 -10.26 -10.99
C HIS A 39 1.62 -9.22 -9.98
N GLY A 40 0.82 -8.97 -8.96
CA GLY A 40 1.15 -8.05 -7.89
C GLY A 40 0.09 -8.05 -6.80
N VAL A 41 0.25 -7.15 -5.86
CA VAL A 41 -0.58 -7.06 -4.66
C VAL A 41 -0.89 -5.60 -4.37
N ALA A 42 -2.15 -5.32 -4.04
CA ALA A 42 -2.58 -4.03 -3.55
C ALA A 42 -2.53 -4.02 -2.02
N ILE A 43 -1.77 -3.10 -1.45
CA ILE A 43 -1.58 -2.95 -0.01
C ILE A 43 -2.53 -1.88 0.52
N PHE A 44 -3.07 -2.10 1.70
CA PHE A 44 -3.94 -1.15 2.41
C PHE A 44 -5.20 -0.76 1.66
N GLY A 45 -5.84 -1.75 1.02
CA GLY A 45 -7.22 -1.62 0.60
C GLY A 45 -8.17 -1.97 1.76
N SER A 46 -9.47 -2.00 1.47
CA SER A 46 -10.47 -2.38 2.48
C SER A 46 -10.29 -3.81 2.98
N THR A 47 -9.88 -4.73 2.12
CA THR A 47 -9.57 -6.11 2.50
C THR A 47 -8.43 -6.17 3.51
N GLY A 48 -7.46 -5.27 3.41
CA GLY A 48 -6.35 -5.17 4.35
C GLY A 48 -6.70 -4.45 5.65
N GLN A 49 -7.95 -4.03 5.83
CA GLN A 49 -8.43 -3.33 7.03
C GLN A 49 -7.60 -2.08 7.34
N ALA A 50 -7.27 -1.34 6.30
CA ALA A 50 -6.33 -0.21 6.38
C ALA A 50 -6.75 0.87 7.38
N GLN A 51 -8.06 1.09 7.54
CA GLN A 51 -8.56 2.10 8.47
C GLN A 51 -8.31 1.74 9.94
N LEU A 52 -7.95 0.49 10.24
CA LEU A 52 -7.64 0.03 11.60
C LEU A 52 -6.16 0.09 11.93
N ILE A 53 -5.33 0.49 10.97
CA ILE A 53 -3.87 0.49 11.10
C ILE A 53 -3.39 1.93 11.23
N SER A 54 -2.51 2.17 12.20
CA SER A 54 -1.96 3.51 12.44
C SER A 54 -1.06 3.97 11.27
N ILE A 55 -0.90 5.28 11.15
CA ILE A 55 -0.03 5.86 10.11
C ILE A 55 1.42 5.43 10.31
N SER A 56 1.89 5.40 11.56
CA SER A 56 3.26 4.97 11.84
C SER A 56 3.50 3.52 11.45
N GLU A 57 2.52 2.64 11.65
CA GLU A 57 2.61 1.25 11.22
C GLU A 57 2.63 1.13 9.69
N LYS A 58 1.83 1.95 9.00
CA LYS A 58 1.81 1.99 7.54
C LYS A 58 3.17 2.43 6.97
N ILE A 59 3.74 3.46 7.54
CA ILE A 59 5.08 3.95 7.13
C ILE A 59 6.12 2.86 7.37
N ASN A 60 6.05 2.19 8.51
CA ASN A 60 6.99 1.12 8.83
C ASN A 60 6.87 -0.03 7.83
N LEU A 61 5.65 -0.41 7.46
CA LEU A 61 5.43 -1.42 6.42
C LEU A 61 6.01 -0.99 5.08
N PHE A 62 5.79 0.26 4.67
CA PHE A 62 6.34 0.77 3.42
C PHE A 62 7.86 0.70 3.40
N ASN A 63 8.52 1.04 4.51
CA ASN A 63 9.97 0.94 4.63
C ASN A 63 10.45 -0.50 4.41
N HIS A 64 9.77 -1.47 5.00
CA HIS A 64 10.13 -2.87 4.82
C HIS A 64 9.85 -3.36 3.40
N LEU A 65 8.70 -2.99 2.82
CA LEU A 65 8.36 -3.36 1.45
C LEU A 65 9.32 -2.77 0.43
N SER A 66 9.88 -1.59 0.71
CA SER A 66 10.83 -0.95 -0.21
C SER A 66 12.11 -1.76 -0.38
N ARG A 67 12.39 -2.67 0.53
CA ARG A 67 13.55 -3.58 0.46
C ARG A 67 13.20 -4.97 -0.07
N SER A 68 11.93 -5.20 -0.39
CA SER A 68 11.48 -6.48 -0.90
C SER A 68 11.92 -6.67 -2.36
N LYS A 69 12.22 -7.93 -2.71
CA LYS A 69 12.50 -8.30 -4.11
C LYS A 69 11.30 -8.06 -5.02
N TYR A 70 10.08 -7.96 -4.47
CA TYR A 70 8.85 -7.74 -5.23
C TYR A 70 8.36 -6.30 -5.18
N LYS A 71 9.22 -5.36 -4.81
CA LYS A 71 8.85 -3.95 -4.63
C LYS A 71 8.01 -3.39 -5.78
N GLU A 72 8.41 -3.68 -7.02
CA GLU A 72 7.71 -3.16 -8.21
C GLU A 72 6.32 -3.78 -8.42
N LYS A 73 5.99 -4.81 -7.68
CA LYS A 73 4.71 -5.51 -7.80
C LYS A 73 3.66 -5.03 -6.81
N TYR A 74 3.99 -4.05 -5.98
CA TYR A 74 3.05 -3.52 -5.01
C TYR A 74 2.34 -2.29 -5.54
N ILE A 75 1.02 -2.27 -5.36
CA ILE A 75 0.18 -1.09 -5.56
C ILE A 75 -0.12 -0.55 -4.17
N ILE A 76 0.25 0.71 -3.94
CA ILE A 76 0.14 1.32 -2.62
C ILE A 76 -1.22 1.98 -2.46
N GLY A 77 -1.95 1.58 -1.42
CA GLY A 77 -3.11 2.29 -0.93
C GLY A 77 -2.79 2.96 0.39
N THR A 78 -3.64 3.85 0.82
CA THR A 78 -3.47 4.55 2.10
C THR A 78 -4.54 4.18 3.11
N GLY A 79 -5.76 3.90 2.65
CA GLY A 79 -6.88 3.54 3.50
C GLY A 79 -7.28 4.63 4.49
N LEU A 80 -6.98 5.89 4.16
CA LEU A 80 -7.26 7.03 5.05
C LEU A 80 -8.40 7.85 4.49
N ASN A 81 -9.18 8.45 5.40
CA ASN A 81 -10.28 9.35 5.05
C ASN A 81 -9.85 10.82 5.00
N SER A 82 -8.78 11.18 5.70
CA SER A 82 -8.25 12.55 5.71
C SER A 82 -7.42 12.79 4.46
N LEU A 83 -7.74 13.85 3.72
CA LEU A 83 -7.01 14.23 2.51
C LEU A 83 -5.56 14.58 2.82
N SER A 84 -5.33 15.38 3.87
CA SER A 84 -3.96 15.79 4.24
C SER A 84 -3.10 14.60 4.65
N GLU A 85 -3.66 13.68 5.44
CA GLU A 85 -2.92 12.49 5.86
C GLU A 85 -2.65 11.55 4.68
N THR A 86 -3.60 11.43 3.76
CA THR A 86 -3.42 10.64 2.54
C THR A 86 -2.28 11.18 1.70
N ILE A 87 -2.22 12.50 1.51
CA ILE A 87 -1.15 13.15 0.75
C ILE A 87 0.20 12.92 1.43
N ASN A 88 0.28 13.06 2.74
CA ASN A 88 1.51 12.84 3.48
C ASN A 88 2.00 11.39 3.35
N LEU A 89 1.10 10.43 3.48
CA LEU A 89 1.46 9.02 3.38
C LEU A 89 1.89 8.65 1.95
N MET A 90 1.21 9.20 0.94
CA MET A 90 1.63 9.03 -0.45
C MET A 90 3.02 9.62 -0.70
N SER A 91 3.32 10.77 -0.10
CA SER A 91 4.64 11.39 -0.23
C SER A 91 5.73 10.49 0.34
N VAL A 92 5.47 9.84 1.48
CA VAL A 92 6.40 8.87 2.06
C VAL A 92 6.62 7.70 1.08
N ALA A 93 5.55 7.14 0.55
CA ALA A 93 5.66 6.02 -0.39
C ALA A 93 6.43 6.42 -1.65
N ARG A 94 6.20 7.61 -2.17
CA ARG A 94 6.93 8.11 -3.32
C ARG A 94 8.42 8.32 -3.02
N SER A 95 8.74 8.81 -1.84
CA SER A 95 10.14 8.98 -1.43
C SER A 95 10.88 7.64 -1.33
N LEU A 96 10.15 6.56 -1.12
CA LEU A 96 10.67 5.19 -1.13
C LEU A 96 10.65 4.57 -2.53
N ASN A 97 10.32 5.36 -3.55
CA ASN A 97 10.31 4.96 -4.96
C ASN A 97 9.21 3.98 -5.36
N PHE A 98 8.11 3.91 -4.60
CA PHE A 98 6.92 3.22 -5.09
C PHE A 98 6.28 4.05 -6.21
N LYS A 99 5.84 3.38 -7.26
CA LYS A 99 5.34 4.04 -8.48
C LYS A 99 3.88 3.72 -8.79
N LYS A 100 3.34 2.67 -8.19
CA LYS A 100 1.97 2.23 -8.45
C LYS A 100 1.09 2.56 -7.26
N PHE A 101 0.01 3.30 -7.49
CA PHE A 101 -0.93 3.71 -6.45
C PHE A 101 -2.34 3.33 -6.85
N LYS A 102 -3.21 3.11 -5.86
CA LYS A 102 -4.62 2.83 -6.11
C LYS A 102 -5.31 4.05 -6.71
N ASP A 103 -6.39 3.79 -7.44
CA ASP A 103 -7.12 4.82 -8.18
C ASP A 103 -7.52 6.03 -7.31
N LEU A 104 -7.93 5.78 -6.07
CA LEU A 104 -8.27 6.88 -5.16
C LEU A 104 -7.08 7.81 -4.92
N ALA A 105 -5.90 7.24 -4.75
CA ALA A 105 -4.69 8.04 -4.56
C ALA A 105 -4.37 8.86 -5.81
N THR A 106 -4.59 8.30 -6.99
CA THR A 106 -4.41 9.01 -8.26
C THR A 106 -5.40 10.16 -8.38
N LEU A 107 -6.66 9.93 -8.01
CA LEU A 107 -7.70 10.95 -8.04
C LEU A 107 -7.38 12.10 -7.08
N ILE A 108 -6.93 11.79 -5.88
CA ILE A 108 -6.53 12.78 -4.89
C ILE A 108 -5.37 13.63 -5.43
N LYS A 109 -4.38 12.99 -6.03
CA LYS A 109 -3.26 13.69 -6.63
C LYS A 109 -3.72 14.65 -7.72
N PHE A 110 -4.66 14.22 -8.55
CA PHE A 110 -5.25 15.06 -9.58
C PHE A 110 -5.95 16.28 -8.99
N ILE A 111 -6.78 16.06 -7.97
CA ILE A 111 -7.51 17.15 -7.30
C ILE A 111 -6.52 18.18 -6.72
N VAL A 112 -5.46 17.70 -6.06
CA VAL A 112 -4.44 18.58 -5.48
C VAL A 112 -3.76 19.39 -6.56
N SER A 113 -3.43 18.80 -7.70
CA SER A 113 -2.77 19.51 -8.80
C SER A 113 -3.66 20.60 -9.40
N GLN A 114 -4.99 20.44 -9.33
CA GLN A 114 -5.94 21.43 -9.84
C GLN A 114 -6.12 22.63 -8.91
N ARG A 115 -5.66 22.56 -7.68
CA ARG A 115 -5.83 23.62 -6.68
C ARG A 115 -4.70 24.63 -6.66
N ILE A 116 -3.72 24.45 -7.45
CA ILE A 116 -2.54 25.35 -7.53
C ILE A 116 -2.83 26.56 -8.44
#